data_fb76e43ec7053274108fbe0dc029a47b
#
_entry.id   fb76e43ec7053274108fbe0dc029a47b
#
_cell.length_a   1.000
_cell.length_b   1.000
_cell.length_c   1.000
_cell.angle_alpha   90.00
_cell.angle_beta   90.00
_cell.angle_gamma   90.00
#
_symmetry.space_group_name_H-M   'P 1'
#
loop_
_entity.id
_entity.type
_entity.pdbx_description
1 polymer ?
#
loop_
_entity_poly.entity_id
_entity_poly.type
_entity_poly.pdbx_seq_one_letter_code
_entity_poly.pdbx_strand_id
1 'polypeptide(L)'
;MNSQAEIPGAGDPSPLRQWGAWAVLAGVAGLVLVFVQIVGPTLEPTPSVGAQIGEIAGEIRRSAWRSFFGLSAPEPEPSALTAWAALAIAAPLLGIAALVLAAISAIARENRRYAAYGASLGAAAITFQFIWLVALLIACVVLLVAIIENMGDIFGI
;
A
#
# COMPACT_ATOMS: atom_id res chain seq x y z
N MET A 1 -40.85 -32.09 -31.08
CA MET A 1 -39.67 -32.70 -30.52
C MET A 1 -38.46 -32.17 -31.30
N ASN A 2 -37.90 -31.03 -30.85
CA ASN A 2 -36.67 -30.47 -31.40
C ASN A 2 -35.58 -30.71 -30.37
N SER A 3 -34.87 -31.82 -30.53
CA SER A 3 -33.59 -32.04 -29.87
C SER A 3 -32.57 -31.13 -30.58
N GLN A 4 -32.41 -29.92 -30.10
CA GLN A 4 -31.20 -29.16 -30.39
C GLN A 4 -30.10 -29.84 -29.59
N ALA A 5 -29.29 -30.64 -30.29
CA ALA A 5 -28.02 -31.09 -29.75
C ALA A 5 -27.21 -29.87 -29.35
N GLU A 6 -27.13 -29.59 -28.05
CA GLU A 6 -26.13 -28.68 -27.50
C GLU A 6 -24.77 -29.25 -27.93
N ILE A 7 -24.10 -28.51 -28.78
CA ILE A 7 -22.70 -28.74 -29.14
C ILE A 7 -21.90 -28.36 -27.88
N PRO A 8 -21.35 -29.32 -27.11
CA PRO A 8 -20.49 -29.02 -26.00
C PRO A 8 -19.15 -28.59 -26.58
N GLY A 9 -18.94 -27.28 -26.72
CA GLY A 9 -17.68 -26.79 -27.28
C GLY A 9 -17.66 -25.37 -27.81
N ALA A 10 -18.76 -24.61 -27.74
CA ALA A 10 -18.64 -23.15 -27.88
C ALA A 10 -17.96 -22.64 -26.61
N GLY A 11 -16.63 -22.69 -26.59
CA GLY A 11 -15.81 -22.35 -25.45
C GLY A 11 -16.19 -20.96 -24.94
N ASP A 12 -16.66 -20.92 -23.70
CA ASP A 12 -16.68 -19.67 -22.93
C ASP A 12 -15.34 -18.98 -23.15
N PRO A 13 -15.32 -17.71 -23.56
CA PRO A 13 -14.07 -17.01 -23.77
C PRO A 13 -13.25 -17.14 -22.48
N SER A 14 -12.00 -17.62 -22.62
CA SER A 14 -11.12 -17.87 -21.49
C SER A 14 -11.21 -16.70 -20.51
N PRO A 15 -11.34 -16.91 -19.20
CA PRO A 15 -11.57 -15.86 -18.21
C PRO A 15 -10.53 -14.74 -18.30
N LEU A 16 -9.31 -15.06 -18.74
CA LEU A 16 -8.22 -14.08 -18.96
C LEU A 16 -8.48 -13.10 -20.13
N ARG A 17 -9.47 -13.37 -20.99
CA ARG A 17 -9.85 -12.50 -22.08
C ARG A 17 -10.94 -11.49 -21.68
N GLN A 18 -11.45 -11.60 -20.47
CA GLN A 18 -12.50 -10.75 -19.92
C GLN A 18 -11.88 -9.63 -19.07
N TRP A 19 -12.31 -8.39 -19.29
CA TRP A 19 -11.88 -7.24 -18.50
C TRP A 19 -12.19 -7.38 -17.01
N GLY A 20 -13.31 -8.07 -16.70
CA GLY A 20 -13.71 -8.37 -15.33
C GLY A 20 -12.70 -9.23 -14.57
N ALA A 21 -12.04 -10.20 -15.23
CA ALA A 21 -10.99 -10.99 -14.59
C ALA A 21 -9.76 -10.14 -14.21
N TRP A 22 -9.37 -9.22 -15.09
CA TRP A 22 -8.29 -8.27 -14.81
C TRP A 22 -8.65 -7.29 -13.69
N ALA A 23 -9.92 -6.87 -13.61
CA ALA A 23 -10.42 -6.07 -12.50
C ALA A 23 -10.26 -6.78 -11.15
N VAL A 24 -10.61 -8.08 -11.09
CA VAL A 24 -10.43 -8.89 -9.88
C VAL A 24 -8.96 -9.04 -9.52
N LEU A 25 -8.10 -9.35 -10.51
CA LEU A 25 -6.65 -9.47 -10.27
C LEU A 25 -6.05 -8.17 -9.74
N ALA A 26 -6.38 -7.03 -10.35
CA ALA A 26 -5.90 -5.73 -9.91
C ALA A 26 -6.42 -5.39 -8.51
N GLY A 27 -7.68 -5.70 -8.19
CA GLY A 27 -8.28 -5.48 -6.88
C GLY A 27 -7.62 -6.34 -5.79
N VAL A 28 -7.38 -7.62 -6.06
CA VAL A 28 -6.66 -8.52 -5.15
C VAL A 28 -5.23 -8.04 -4.92
N ALA A 29 -4.51 -7.68 -5.99
CA ALA A 29 -3.16 -7.18 -5.89
C ALA A 29 -3.10 -5.88 -5.07
N GLY A 30 -4.03 -4.94 -5.29
CA GLY A 30 -4.15 -3.71 -4.51
C GLY A 30 -4.38 -4.00 -3.03
N LEU A 31 -5.32 -4.91 -2.70
CA LEU A 31 -5.63 -5.30 -1.33
C LEU A 31 -4.42 -5.97 -0.64
N VAL A 32 -3.72 -6.86 -1.34
CA VAL A 32 -2.50 -7.51 -0.83
C VAL A 32 -1.43 -6.48 -0.54
N LEU A 33 -1.21 -5.49 -1.42
CA LEU A 33 -0.24 -4.43 -1.19
C LEU A 33 -0.58 -3.57 0.03
N VAL A 34 -1.86 -3.22 0.21
CA VAL A 34 -2.31 -2.52 1.43
C VAL A 34 -2.01 -3.35 2.67
N PHE A 35 -2.28 -4.65 2.62
CA PHE A 35 -2.00 -5.55 3.75
C PHE A 35 -0.51 -5.65 4.04
N VAL A 36 0.33 -5.77 3.01
CA VAL A 36 1.79 -5.78 3.14
C VAL A 36 2.29 -4.47 3.76
N GLN A 37 1.72 -3.33 3.40
CA GLN A 37 2.09 -2.04 3.99
C GLN A 37 1.75 -1.94 5.48
N ILE A 38 0.64 -2.53 5.91
CA ILE A 38 0.21 -2.52 7.32
C ILE A 38 1.05 -3.49 8.15
N VAL A 39 1.28 -4.69 7.64
CA VAL A 39 1.93 -5.79 8.38
C VAL A 39 3.45 -5.79 8.18
N GLY A 40 3.94 -5.37 7.01
CA GLY A 40 5.36 -5.42 6.66
C GLY A 40 6.29 -4.80 7.72
N PRO A 41 6.04 -3.57 8.17
CA PRO A 41 6.86 -2.93 9.20
C PRO A 41 6.91 -3.70 10.54
N THR A 42 5.87 -4.49 10.84
CA THR A 42 5.85 -5.29 12.08
C THR A 42 6.65 -6.59 11.99
N LEU A 43 6.93 -7.04 10.76
CA LEU A 43 7.70 -8.25 10.49
C LEU A 43 9.21 -7.97 10.35
N GLU A 44 9.60 -6.73 10.12
CA GLU A 44 11.01 -6.35 10.09
C GLU A 44 11.56 -6.33 11.51
N PRO A 45 12.74 -6.98 11.76
CA PRO A 45 13.39 -6.88 13.05
C PRO A 45 13.76 -5.42 13.29
N THR A 46 13.02 -4.74 14.16
CA THR A 46 13.33 -3.36 14.54
C THR A 46 14.66 -3.34 15.27
N PRO A 47 15.70 -2.64 14.76
CA PRO A 47 16.94 -2.49 15.49
C PRO A 47 16.64 -1.81 16.84
N SER A 48 17.36 -2.21 17.89
CA SER A 48 17.16 -1.64 19.22
C SER A 48 17.27 -0.10 19.16
N VAL A 49 16.52 0.60 20.01
CA VAL A 49 16.54 2.06 20.08
C VAL A 49 17.98 2.60 20.23
N GLY A 50 18.82 1.87 21.00
CA GLY A 50 20.24 2.21 21.14
C GLY A 50 21.02 2.10 19.82
N ALA A 51 20.71 1.09 18.99
CA ALA A 51 21.35 0.93 17.68
C ALA A 51 20.94 2.06 16.72
N GLN A 52 19.67 2.45 16.72
CA GLN A 52 19.18 3.57 15.90
C GLN A 52 19.83 4.91 16.31
N ILE A 53 19.93 5.18 17.60
CA ILE A 53 20.60 6.37 18.12
C ILE A 53 22.09 6.35 17.75
N GLY A 54 22.75 5.20 17.87
CA GLY A 54 24.16 5.02 17.50
C GLY A 54 24.40 5.26 16.00
N GLU A 55 23.50 4.78 15.15
CA GLU A 55 23.56 4.97 13.70
C GLU A 55 23.40 6.45 13.32
N ILE A 56 22.39 7.14 13.87
CA ILE A 56 22.16 8.58 13.66
C ILE A 56 23.36 9.40 14.14
N ALA A 57 23.89 9.11 15.33
CA ALA A 57 25.07 9.80 15.87
C ALA A 57 26.30 9.56 14.99
N GLY A 58 26.46 8.33 14.47
CA GLY A 58 27.55 7.98 13.55
C GLY A 58 27.44 8.72 12.22
N GLU A 59 26.23 8.89 11.72
CA GLU A 59 25.95 9.58 10.46
C GLU A 59 26.15 11.09 10.58
N ILE A 60 25.69 11.70 11.67
CA ILE A 60 25.96 13.11 11.97
C ILE A 60 27.46 13.38 12.06
N ARG A 61 28.21 12.53 12.76
CA ARG A 61 29.67 12.67 12.86
C ARG A 61 30.36 12.53 11.50
N ARG A 62 29.95 11.56 10.69
CA ARG A 62 30.48 11.35 9.33
C ARG A 62 30.18 12.54 8.42
N SER A 63 28.96 13.06 8.49
CA SER A 63 28.51 14.21 7.72
C SER A 63 29.28 15.48 8.09
N ALA A 64 29.44 15.74 9.39
CA ALA A 64 30.21 16.86 9.91
C ALA A 64 31.69 16.79 9.46
N TRP A 65 32.30 15.59 9.53
CA TRP A 65 33.68 15.37 9.10
C TRP A 65 33.88 15.59 7.60
N ARG A 66 32.95 15.09 6.78
CA ARG A 66 32.98 15.32 5.33
C ARG A 66 32.80 16.80 4.97
N SER A 67 31.87 17.47 5.63
CA SER A 67 31.64 18.91 5.43
C SER A 67 32.88 19.72 5.77
N PHE A 68 33.59 19.36 6.84
CA PHE A 68 34.83 20.02 7.26
C PHE A 68 35.97 19.85 6.24
N PHE A 69 36.09 18.69 5.59
CA PHE A 69 37.11 18.40 4.60
C PHE A 69 36.68 18.70 3.15
N GLY A 70 35.48 19.24 2.92
CA GLY A 70 34.98 19.57 1.58
C GLY A 70 34.78 18.34 0.68
N LEU A 71 34.59 17.15 1.27
CA LEU A 71 34.34 15.92 0.54
C LEU A 71 32.89 15.89 0.05
N SER A 72 32.70 15.49 -1.23
CA SER A 72 31.38 15.32 -1.81
C SER A 72 30.51 14.33 -1.01
N ALA A 73 29.23 14.65 -0.87
CA ALA A 73 28.27 13.72 -0.27
C ALA A 73 28.21 12.44 -1.10
N PRO A 74 28.15 11.26 -0.48
CA PRO A 74 27.92 10.02 -1.21
C PRO A 74 26.56 10.10 -1.90
N GLU A 75 26.47 9.51 -3.08
CA GLU A 75 25.21 9.35 -3.79
C GLU A 75 24.20 8.64 -2.86
N PRO A 76 23.00 9.19 -2.67
CA PRO A 76 22.03 8.58 -1.78
C PRO A 76 21.69 7.19 -2.29
N GLU A 77 22.02 6.17 -1.52
CA GLU A 77 21.58 4.81 -1.80
C GLU A 77 20.03 4.81 -1.79
N PRO A 78 19.39 4.08 -2.72
CA PRO A 78 17.94 3.96 -2.72
C PRO A 78 17.50 3.34 -1.38
N SER A 79 17.05 4.19 -0.49
CA SER A 79 16.69 3.80 0.86
C SER A 79 15.43 2.92 0.84
N ALA A 80 15.31 2.03 1.82
CA ALA A 80 14.09 1.24 2.04
C ALA A 80 12.83 2.13 2.10
N LEU A 81 12.96 3.37 2.57
CA LEU A 81 11.91 4.40 2.54
C LEU A 81 11.38 4.67 1.13
N THR A 82 12.24 4.62 0.09
CA THR A 82 11.81 4.82 -1.31
C THR A 82 10.95 3.65 -1.78
N ALA A 83 11.29 2.42 -1.39
CA ALA A 83 10.50 1.23 -1.73
C ALA A 83 9.12 1.26 -1.04
N TRP A 84 9.07 1.60 0.23
CA TRP A 84 7.80 1.75 0.97
C TRP A 84 6.94 2.90 0.42
N ALA A 85 7.54 4.02 0.03
CA ALA A 85 6.85 5.13 -0.61
C ALA A 85 6.25 4.70 -1.97
N ALA A 86 6.99 3.93 -2.76
CA ALA A 86 6.49 3.38 -4.02
C ALA A 86 5.30 2.43 -3.81
N LEU A 87 5.36 1.54 -2.81
CA LEU A 87 4.25 0.68 -2.44
C LEU A 87 3.02 1.48 -1.97
N ALA A 88 3.24 2.56 -1.20
CA ALA A 88 2.15 3.41 -0.72
C ALA A 88 1.36 4.07 -1.85
N ILE A 89 2.01 4.37 -2.97
CA ILE A 89 1.36 4.93 -4.15
C ILE A 89 0.77 3.82 -5.04
N ALA A 90 1.45 2.68 -5.16
CA ALA A 90 1.03 1.58 -6.02
C ALA A 90 -0.31 0.95 -5.58
N ALA A 91 -0.54 0.80 -4.28
CA ALA A 91 -1.75 0.18 -3.75
C ALA A 91 -3.05 0.93 -4.15
N PRO A 92 -3.20 2.25 -3.90
CA PRO A 92 -4.40 2.98 -4.31
C PRO A 92 -4.54 3.06 -5.84
N LEU A 93 -3.44 3.13 -6.59
CA LEU A 93 -3.48 3.11 -8.06
C LEU A 93 -4.05 1.80 -8.58
N LEU A 94 -3.66 0.67 -8.02
CA LEU A 94 -4.25 -0.64 -8.36
C LEU A 94 -5.73 -0.73 -7.98
N GLY A 95 -6.12 -0.16 -6.85
CA GLY A 95 -7.53 -0.06 -6.45
C GLY A 95 -8.36 0.74 -7.46
N ILE A 96 -7.86 1.88 -7.92
CA ILE A 96 -8.50 2.71 -8.95
C ILE A 96 -8.55 1.95 -10.28
N ALA A 97 -7.45 1.31 -10.69
CA ALA A 97 -7.40 0.51 -11.91
C ALA A 97 -8.44 -0.63 -11.88
N ALA A 98 -8.59 -1.30 -10.74
CA ALA A 98 -9.61 -2.33 -10.55
C ALA A 98 -11.03 -1.79 -10.74
N LEU A 99 -11.34 -0.60 -10.20
CA LEU A 99 -12.65 0.04 -10.39
C LEU A 99 -12.90 0.42 -11.85
N VAL A 100 -11.90 0.97 -12.54
CA VAL A 100 -12.01 1.34 -13.96
C VAL A 100 -12.23 0.09 -14.82
N LEU A 101 -11.46 -0.97 -14.60
CA LEU A 101 -11.61 -2.24 -15.32
C LEU A 101 -12.97 -2.90 -15.04
N ALA A 102 -13.46 -2.82 -13.81
CA ALA A 102 -14.78 -3.31 -13.44
C ALA A 102 -15.89 -2.52 -14.15
N ALA A 103 -15.76 -1.20 -14.26
CA ALA A 103 -16.69 -0.36 -15.01
C ALA A 103 -16.68 -0.70 -16.50
N ILE A 104 -15.51 -0.89 -17.11
CA ILE A 104 -15.37 -1.32 -18.51
C ILE A 104 -16.06 -2.69 -18.73
N SER A 105 -15.82 -3.66 -17.85
CA SER A 105 -16.44 -4.97 -17.90
C SER A 105 -17.98 -4.90 -17.79
N ALA A 106 -18.49 -4.00 -16.94
CA ALA A 106 -19.93 -3.78 -16.79
C ALA A 106 -20.55 -3.18 -18.06
N ILE A 107 -19.86 -2.22 -18.70
CA ILE A 107 -20.29 -1.60 -19.98
C ILE A 107 -20.22 -2.61 -21.13
N ALA A 108 -19.16 -3.42 -21.18
CA ALA A 108 -18.98 -4.48 -22.16
C ALA A 108 -19.97 -5.64 -22.01
N ARG A 109 -20.86 -5.58 -21.01
CA ARG A 109 -21.86 -6.61 -20.72
C ARG A 109 -21.26 -8.01 -20.52
N GLU A 110 -20.04 -8.06 -20.01
CA GLU A 110 -19.39 -9.29 -19.58
C GLU A 110 -20.10 -9.87 -18.33
N ASN A 111 -19.57 -10.96 -17.82
CA ASN A 111 -20.14 -11.61 -16.64
C ASN A 111 -20.17 -10.62 -15.45
N ARG A 112 -21.37 -10.19 -15.04
CA ARG A 112 -21.59 -9.21 -13.96
C ARG A 112 -20.93 -9.59 -12.62
N ARG A 113 -20.69 -10.89 -12.40
CA ARG A 113 -20.05 -11.37 -11.17
C ARG A 113 -18.60 -10.90 -11.07
N TYR A 114 -17.83 -10.99 -12.16
CA TYR A 114 -16.43 -10.53 -12.17
C TYR A 114 -16.34 -9.02 -12.02
N ALA A 115 -17.22 -8.26 -12.69
CA ALA A 115 -17.27 -6.81 -12.52
C ALA A 115 -17.61 -6.42 -11.07
N ALA A 116 -18.56 -7.09 -10.44
CA ALA A 116 -18.92 -6.84 -9.03
C ALA A 116 -17.78 -7.18 -8.07
N TYR A 117 -17.13 -8.32 -8.23
CA TYR A 117 -15.98 -8.70 -7.40
C TYR A 117 -14.80 -7.75 -7.60
N GLY A 118 -14.46 -7.39 -8.83
CA GLY A 118 -13.40 -6.43 -9.12
C GLY A 118 -13.68 -5.06 -8.50
N ALA A 119 -14.91 -4.57 -8.62
CA ALA A 119 -15.32 -3.30 -8.01
C ALA A 119 -15.28 -3.36 -6.47
N SER A 120 -15.77 -4.41 -5.85
CA SER A 120 -15.76 -4.55 -4.39
C SER A 120 -14.34 -4.64 -3.82
N LEU A 121 -13.45 -5.40 -4.46
CA LEU A 121 -12.05 -5.53 -4.05
C LEU A 121 -11.28 -4.22 -4.25
N GLY A 122 -11.48 -3.53 -5.38
CA GLY A 122 -10.87 -2.23 -5.63
C GLY A 122 -11.35 -1.17 -4.64
N ALA A 123 -12.65 -1.11 -4.37
CA ALA A 123 -13.21 -0.22 -3.34
C ALA A 123 -12.68 -0.56 -1.95
N ALA A 124 -12.59 -1.84 -1.59
CA ALA A 124 -12.02 -2.28 -0.34
C ALA A 124 -10.57 -1.84 -0.19
N ALA A 125 -9.72 -2.02 -1.21
CA ALA A 125 -8.32 -1.61 -1.18
C ALA A 125 -8.18 -0.10 -0.88
N ILE A 126 -8.95 0.75 -1.57
CA ILE A 126 -8.95 2.20 -1.34
C ILE A 126 -9.45 2.54 0.06
N THR A 127 -10.55 1.92 0.49
CA THR A 127 -11.14 2.16 1.81
C THR A 127 -10.19 1.78 2.94
N PHE A 128 -9.55 0.62 2.85
CA PHE A 128 -8.55 0.19 3.84
C PHE A 128 -7.36 1.14 3.91
N GLN A 129 -6.85 1.58 2.75
CA GLN A 129 -5.77 2.56 2.69
C GLN A 129 -6.15 3.87 3.40
N PHE A 130 -7.38 4.34 3.18
CA PHE A 130 -7.85 5.58 3.78
C PHE A 130 -8.11 5.44 5.28
N ILE A 131 -8.74 4.36 5.72
CA ILE A 131 -9.00 4.07 7.15
C ILE A 131 -7.68 3.98 7.92
N TRP A 132 -6.68 3.30 7.37
CA TRP A 132 -5.36 3.18 7.99
C TRP A 132 -4.70 4.54 8.18
N LEU A 133 -4.77 5.40 7.17
CA LEU A 133 -4.20 6.74 7.21
C LEU A 133 -4.88 7.60 8.28
N VAL A 134 -6.22 7.55 8.37
CA VAL A 134 -7.00 8.24 9.40
C VAL A 134 -6.66 7.70 10.80
N ALA A 135 -6.56 6.39 10.96
CA ALA A 135 -6.19 5.78 12.24
C ALA A 135 -4.80 6.23 12.71
N LEU A 136 -3.83 6.30 11.80
CA LEU A 136 -2.49 6.79 12.10
C LEU A 136 -2.49 8.26 12.49
N LEU A 137 -3.28 9.09 11.81
CA LEU A 137 -3.44 10.50 12.14
C LEU A 137 -4.04 10.69 13.53
N ILE A 138 -5.09 9.94 13.87
CA ILE A 138 -5.70 9.96 15.21
C ILE A 138 -4.66 9.53 16.26
N ALA A 139 -3.92 8.46 16.02
CA ALA A 139 -2.88 8.01 16.94
C ALA A 139 -1.80 9.07 17.15
N CYS A 140 -1.38 9.76 16.09
CA CYS A 140 -0.43 10.86 16.17
C CYS A 140 -0.95 12.03 17.01
N VAL A 141 -2.21 12.42 16.83
CA VAL A 141 -2.86 13.48 17.61
C VAL A 141 -2.96 13.08 19.09
N VAL A 142 -3.39 11.87 19.39
CA VAL A 142 -3.48 11.35 20.77
C VAL A 142 -2.10 11.35 21.43
N LEU A 143 -1.06 10.90 20.71
CA LEU A 143 0.31 10.92 21.21
C LEU A 143 0.78 12.35 21.51
N LEU A 144 0.49 13.29 20.61
CA LEU A 144 0.86 14.69 20.77
C LEU A 144 0.17 15.31 22.00
N VAL A 145 -1.12 15.04 22.20
CA VAL A 145 -1.86 15.48 23.39
C VAL A 145 -1.24 14.86 24.65
N ALA A 146 -0.96 13.56 24.64
CA ALA A 146 -0.34 12.89 25.77
C ALA A 146 1.05 13.50 26.13
N ILE A 147 1.85 13.87 25.13
CA ILE A 147 3.14 14.54 25.34
C ILE A 147 2.91 15.91 25.98
N ILE A 148 1.96 16.71 25.49
CA ILE A 148 1.66 18.04 26.02
C ILE A 148 1.17 17.94 27.47
N GLU A 149 0.26 17.01 27.78
CA GLU A 149 -0.25 16.81 29.13
C GLU A 149 0.82 16.39 30.14
N ASN A 150 1.79 15.57 29.69
CA ASN A 150 2.89 15.12 30.55
C ASN A 150 4.12 16.06 30.54
N MET A 151 4.06 17.16 29.80
CA MET A 151 5.18 18.11 29.71
C MET A 151 5.49 18.75 31.07
N GLY A 152 4.46 18.99 31.90
CA GLY A 152 4.62 19.49 33.26
C GLY A 152 5.47 18.58 34.16
N ASP A 153 5.23 17.26 34.07
CA ASP A 153 5.97 16.25 34.84
C ASP A 153 7.42 16.06 34.35
N ILE A 154 7.67 16.26 33.05
CA ILE A 154 9.00 16.11 32.44
C ILE A 154 9.90 17.31 32.76
N PHE A 155 9.33 18.52 32.84
CA PHE A 155 10.08 19.74 33.10
C PHE A 155 10.06 20.18 34.57
N GLY A 156 9.36 19.45 35.46
CA GLY A 156 9.36 19.69 36.91
C GLY A 156 8.76 21.04 37.31
N ILE A 157 7.78 21.55 36.56
CA ILE A 157 7.09 22.80 36.85
C ILE A 157 5.70 22.49 37.42
#